data_96af3b87c88e02e982fe7dae10780912
#
_entry.id   96af3b87c88e02e982fe7dae10780912
#
_cell.length_a   1.000
_cell.length_b   1.000
_cell.length_c   1.000
_cell.angle_alpha   90.00
_cell.angle_beta   90.00
_cell.angle_gamma   90.00
#
_symmetry.space_group_name_H-M   'P 1'
#
loop_
_entity.id
_entity.type
_entity.pdbx_description
1 polymer ?
#
loop_
_entity_poly.entity_id
_entity_poly.type
_entity_poly.pdbx_seq_one_letter_code
_entity_poly.pdbx_strand_id
1 'polypeptide(L)'
;MSDFITIYAESTPNPDSMKFVVSKMILPNDSADFRTKDKAEGKSPLAVALFDDFKFTNGVFIMNNFISITKLPDVEWSEHITPVREYIKSYIESGKEILSSNHQLSPEEEGEIEGKIRKLLDDHVKPAVEMDGGAISFKSFKDGVVTVVMKGSCSGCPSSTFTLKAGIENLLKRMVPQVEAVEAEAE
;
A
#
# COMPACT_ATOMS: atom_id res chain seq x y z
N MET A 1 15.79 24.75 -10.34
CA MET A 1 14.34 25.01 -10.28
C MET A 1 13.77 24.18 -9.15
N SER A 2 13.24 24.79 -8.10
CA SER A 2 12.57 24.05 -7.03
C SER A 2 11.24 23.55 -7.61
N ASP A 3 11.12 22.25 -7.83
CA ASP A 3 9.86 21.63 -8.21
C ASP A 3 8.83 21.92 -7.13
N PHE A 4 7.78 22.62 -7.50
CA PHE A 4 6.72 23.01 -6.57
C PHE A 4 5.95 21.73 -6.17
N ILE A 5 6.17 21.24 -4.97
CA ILE A 5 5.51 20.02 -4.48
C ILE A 5 4.16 20.41 -3.89
N THR A 6 3.10 19.81 -4.41
CA THR A 6 1.76 19.89 -3.84
C THR A 6 1.36 18.54 -3.27
N ILE A 7 0.65 18.57 -2.14
CA ILE A 7 0.11 17.37 -1.50
C ILE A 7 -1.34 17.62 -1.14
N TYR A 8 -2.21 16.66 -1.44
CA TYR A 8 -3.60 16.66 -1.01
C TYR A 8 -3.94 15.33 -0.34
N ALA A 9 -4.91 15.37 0.56
CA ALA A 9 -5.37 14.20 1.29
C ALA A 9 -6.66 13.67 0.66
N GLU A 10 -6.74 12.35 0.51
CA GLU A 10 -7.92 11.61 0.06
C GLU A 10 -8.34 10.62 1.14
N SER A 11 -9.64 10.57 1.43
CA SER A 11 -10.21 9.54 2.29
C SER A 11 -10.15 8.19 1.58
N THR A 12 -9.95 7.13 2.35
CA THR A 12 -9.97 5.75 1.85
C THR A 12 -11.20 5.01 2.39
N PRO A 13 -11.56 3.85 1.82
CA PRO A 13 -12.63 3.02 2.38
C PRO A 13 -12.37 2.55 3.82
N ASN A 14 -11.11 2.53 4.24
CA ASN A 14 -10.73 2.30 5.63
C ASN A 14 -10.75 3.63 6.39
N PRO A 15 -11.67 3.85 7.36
CA PRO A 15 -11.80 5.10 8.08
C PRO A 15 -10.57 5.46 8.93
N ASP A 16 -9.74 4.48 9.27
CA ASP A 16 -8.51 4.69 10.01
C ASP A 16 -7.32 5.08 9.11
N SER A 17 -7.48 5.01 7.79
CA SER A 17 -6.43 5.34 6.83
C SER A 17 -6.73 6.62 6.04
N MET A 18 -5.69 7.43 5.81
CA MET A 18 -5.72 8.61 4.95
C MET A 18 -4.61 8.52 3.92
N LYS A 19 -4.94 8.79 2.66
CA LYS A 19 -4.01 8.78 1.54
C LYS A 19 -3.55 10.21 1.24
N PHE A 20 -2.25 10.45 1.28
CA PHE A 20 -1.62 11.72 0.93
C PHE A 20 -0.96 11.60 -0.44
N VAL A 21 -1.53 12.25 -1.42
CA VAL A 21 -1.08 12.20 -2.82
C VAL A 21 -0.15 13.37 -3.09
N VAL A 22 1.04 13.05 -3.61
CA VAL A 22 2.12 13.99 -3.92
C VAL A 22 2.13 14.28 -5.42
N SER A 23 2.37 15.51 -5.85
CA SER A 23 2.48 15.88 -7.27
C SER A 23 3.72 15.30 -7.97
N LYS A 24 4.60 14.63 -7.23
CA LYS A 24 5.83 14.00 -7.72
C LYS A 24 5.83 12.51 -7.44
N MET A 25 6.37 11.72 -8.37
CA MET A 25 6.63 10.30 -8.15
C MET A 25 7.68 10.14 -7.05
N ILE A 26 7.37 9.37 -6.01
CA ILE A 26 8.22 9.15 -4.84
C ILE A 26 8.79 7.73 -4.77
N LEU A 27 8.05 6.74 -5.26
CA LEU A 27 8.46 5.33 -5.29
C LEU A 27 7.88 4.65 -6.55
N PRO A 28 8.47 4.86 -7.74
CA PRO A 28 7.96 4.30 -8.98
C PRO A 28 8.12 2.77 -9.03
N ASN A 29 7.03 2.07 -9.40
CA ASN A 29 6.99 0.62 -9.60
C ASN A 29 7.35 -0.24 -8.39
N ASP A 30 7.28 0.32 -7.19
CA ASP A 30 7.57 -0.36 -5.94
C ASP A 30 6.58 0.06 -4.85
N SER A 31 6.54 -0.69 -3.75
CA SER A 31 5.71 -0.39 -2.59
C SER A 31 6.40 -0.81 -1.30
N ALA A 32 6.21 -0.05 -0.25
CA ALA A 32 6.73 -0.35 1.08
C ALA A 32 5.63 -0.20 2.13
N ASP A 33 5.40 -1.23 2.93
CA ASP A 33 4.42 -1.25 4.02
C ASP A 33 5.11 -1.47 5.37
N PHE A 34 4.87 -0.57 6.30
CA PHE A 34 5.45 -0.58 7.62
C PHE A 34 4.34 -0.51 8.67
N ARG A 35 4.08 -1.63 9.33
CA ARG A 35 3.06 -1.74 10.39
C ARG A 35 3.56 -1.30 11.76
N THR A 36 4.85 -1.20 11.93
CA THR A 36 5.50 -0.74 13.16
C THR A 36 6.75 0.06 12.82
N LYS A 37 7.16 0.93 13.74
CA LYS A 37 8.41 1.68 13.60
C LYS A 37 9.62 0.77 13.37
N ASP A 38 9.73 -0.32 14.12
CA ASP A 38 10.86 -1.26 14.04
C ASP A 38 11.02 -1.85 12.61
N LYS A 39 9.90 -2.08 11.91
CA LYS A 39 9.93 -2.54 10.52
C LYS A 39 10.39 -1.46 9.53
N ALA A 40 10.22 -0.20 9.87
CA ALA A 40 10.67 0.94 9.07
C ALA A 40 12.13 1.30 9.32
N GLU A 41 12.67 0.96 10.49
CA GLU A 41 14.06 1.25 10.85
C GLU A 41 15.05 0.62 9.86
N GLY A 42 15.99 1.42 9.38
CA GLY A 42 16.96 1.03 8.37
C GLY A 42 16.42 0.86 6.94
N LYS A 43 15.10 1.02 6.73
CA LYS A 43 14.44 0.86 5.43
C LYS A 43 13.81 2.15 4.90
N SER A 44 13.12 2.90 5.75
CA SER A 44 12.46 4.14 5.37
C SER A 44 12.63 5.23 6.43
N PRO A 45 13.57 6.15 6.21
CA PRO A 45 13.72 7.31 7.09
C PRO A 45 12.44 8.15 7.22
N LEU A 46 11.65 8.26 6.14
CA LEU A 46 10.37 8.97 6.17
C LEU A 46 9.35 8.25 7.08
N ALA A 47 9.22 6.93 6.95
CA ALA A 47 8.28 6.18 7.77
C ALA A 47 8.66 6.24 9.26
N VAL A 48 9.96 6.11 9.59
CA VAL A 48 10.45 6.27 10.96
C VAL A 48 10.08 7.64 11.52
N ALA A 49 10.31 8.72 10.75
CA ALA A 49 9.99 10.08 11.15
C ALA A 49 8.49 10.27 11.39
N LEU A 50 7.63 9.67 10.54
CA LEU A 50 6.17 9.72 10.72
C LEU A 50 5.70 9.00 11.99
N PHE A 51 6.31 7.85 12.34
CA PHE A 51 6.02 7.17 13.61
C PHE A 51 6.52 7.96 14.84
N ASP A 52 7.62 8.69 14.69
CA ASP A 52 8.21 9.46 15.79
C ASP A 52 7.46 10.75 16.08
N ASP A 53 7.13 11.50 15.05
CA ASP A 53 6.50 12.82 15.19
C ASP A 53 4.97 12.73 15.37
N PHE A 54 4.35 11.67 14.82
CA PHE A 54 2.91 11.42 14.92
C PHE A 54 2.63 10.11 15.67
N LYS A 55 2.57 10.16 17.00
CA LYS A 55 2.41 8.99 17.87
C LYS A 55 1.12 8.20 17.70
N PHE A 56 0.16 8.77 16.96
CA PHE A 56 -1.07 8.08 16.55
C PHE A 56 -0.89 7.18 15.32
N THR A 57 0.28 7.21 14.66
CA THR A 57 0.56 6.41 13.47
C THR A 57 0.65 4.93 13.84
N ASN A 58 -0.20 4.13 13.22
CA ASN A 58 -0.28 2.67 13.36
C ASN A 58 0.14 1.91 12.08
N GLY A 59 0.47 2.63 11.02
CA GLY A 59 0.99 2.08 9.78
C GLY A 59 1.32 3.16 8.77
N VAL A 60 2.35 2.92 7.97
CA VAL A 60 2.79 3.79 6.87
C VAL A 60 2.99 2.94 5.63
N PHE A 61 2.28 3.26 4.56
CA PHE A 61 2.40 2.62 3.27
C PHE A 61 2.83 3.65 2.22
N ILE A 62 3.85 3.34 1.43
CA ILE A 62 4.42 4.24 0.42
C ILE A 62 4.39 3.52 -0.92
N MET A 63 3.86 4.18 -1.95
CA MET A 63 3.80 3.64 -3.30
C MET A 63 3.63 4.75 -4.35
N ASN A 64 4.24 4.58 -5.51
CA ASN A 64 4.10 5.52 -6.63
C ASN A 64 4.29 6.99 -6.21
N ASN A 65 3.21 7.74 -6.15
CA ASN A 65 3.17 9.16 -5.76
C ASN A 65 2.30 9.42 -4.53
N PHE A 66 2.09 8.42 -3.66
CA PHE A 66 1.28 8.61 -2.47
C PHE A 66 1.84 7.90 -1.23
N ILE A 67 1.41 8.38 -0.09
CA ILE A 67 1.67 7.81 1.22
C ILE A 67 0.33 7.61 1.92
N SER A 68 0.00 6.37 2.30
CA SER A 68 -1.16 6.10 3.14
C SER A 68 -0.71 5.92 4.58
N ILE A 69 -1.33 6.66 5.49
CA ILE A 69 -1.07 6.55 6.91
C ILE A 69 -2.30 5.96 7.57
N THR A 70 -2.12 4.94 8.39
CA THR A 70 -3.16 4.38 9.25
C THR A 70 -2.96 4.90 10.65
N LYS A 71 -4.00 5.43 11.27
CA LYS A 71 -4.02 5.95 12.63
C LYS A 71 -4.51 4.92 13.64
N LEU A 72 -4.29 5.18 14.91
CA LEU A 72 -4.96 4.48 16.00
C LEU A 72 -6.48 4.77 15.98
N PRO A 73 -7.34 3.81 16.37
CA PRO A 73 -8.79 3.94 16.27
C PRO A 73 -9.38 5.14 17.01
N ASP A 74 -8.79 5.51 18.14
CA ASP A 74 -9.30 6.56 19.05
C ASP A 74 -8.91 7.98 18.62
N VAL A 75 -8.31 8.18 17.45
CA VAL A 75 -7.84 9.47 16.96
C VAL A 75 -8.72 9.95 15.80
N GLU A 76 -8.94 11.25 15.69
CA GLU A 76 -9.71 11.83 14.60
C GLU A 76 -8.82 12.48 13.53
N TRP A 77 -9.05 12.16 12.25
CA TRP A 77 -8.28 12.71 11.14
C TRP A 77 -8.42 14.22 10.98
N SER A 78 -9.56 14.81 11.35
CA SER A 78 -9.85 16.22 11.17
C SER A 78 -8.78 17.17 11.75
N GLU A 79 -8.14 16.76 12.83
CA GLU A 79 -7.08 17.54 13.51
C GLU A 79 -5.68 17.28 12.94
N HIS A 80 -5.49 16.18 12.22
CA HIS A 80 -4.16 15.69 11.84
C HIS A 80 -3.85 15.77 10.35
N ILE A 81 -4.86 15.92 9.47
CA ILE A 81 -4.65 15.98 8.02
C ILE A 81 -3.67 17.09 7.64
N THR A 82 -3.89 18.31 8.12
CA THR A 82 -3.05 19.47 7.76
C THR A 82 -1.63 19.34 8.32
N PRO A 83 -1.41 19.04 9.60
CA PRO A 83 -0.06 18.84 10.14
C PRO A 83 0.73 17.75 9.41
N VAL A 84 0.10 16.60 9.15
CA VAL A 84 0.75 15.48 8.44
C VAL A 84 1.09 15.87 7.01
N ARG A 85 0.16 16.51 6.30
CA ARG A 85 0.38 16.97 4.92
C ARG A 85 1.57 17.93 4.81
N GLU A 86 1.61 18.96 5.68
CA GLU A 86 2.70 19.94 5.69
C GLU A 86 4.04 19.29 6.09
N TYR A 87 4.00 18.34 7.00
CA TYR A 87 5.19 17.58 7.38
C TYR A 87 5.76 16.78 6.22
N ILE A 88 4.92 15.98 5.53
CA ILE A 88 5.34 15.19 4.37
C ILE A 88 5.89 16.12 3.28
N LYS A 89 5.22 17.25 3.02
CA LYS A 89 5.68 18.24 2.05
C LYS A 89 7.08 18.73 2.38
N SER A 90 7.29 19.24 3.59
CA SER A 90 8.60 19.74 4.05
C SER A 90 9.67 18.67 4.00
N TYR A 91 9.31 17.43 4.34
CA TYR A 91 10.23 16.30 4.28
C TYR A 91 10.72 16.03 2.85
N ILE A 92 9.80 15.98 1.89
CA ILE A 92 10.12 15.72 0.47
C ILE A 92 10.89 16.92 -0.13
N GLU A 93 10.50 18.14 0.18
CA GLU A 93 11.20 19.37 -0.27
C GLU A 93 12.63 19.46 0.29
N SER A 94 12.89 18.89 1.46
CA SER A 94 14.24 18.83 2.03
C SER A 94 15.19 17.87 1.31
N GLY A 95 14.69 17.06 0.37
CA GLY A 95 15.47 16.10 -0.40
C GLY A 95 16.00 14.92 0.40
N LYS A 96 15.46 14.67 1.60
CA LYS A 96 15.82 13.50 2.41
C LYS A 96 15.34 12.20 1.77
N GLU A 97 16.07 11.12 2.04
CA GLU A 97 15.72 9.79 1.55
C GLU A 97 14.35 9.35 2.09
N ILE A 98 13.51 8.85 1.19
CA ILE A 98 12.20 8.27 1.51
C ILE A 98 12.38 6.80 1.88
N LEU A 99 13.16 6.06 1.07
CA LEU A 99 13.56 4.68 1.28
C LEU A 99 15.06 4.55 1.18
N SER A 100 15.65 3.72 2.02
CA SER A 100 17.08 3.37 1.94
C SER A 100 17.33 2.47 0.73
N SER A 101 18.50 2.60 0.10
CA SER A 101 18.88 1.91 -1.14
C SER A 101 18.87 0.36 -1.06
N ASN A 102 18.65 -0.22 0.11
CA ASN A 102 18.63 -1.67 0.34
C ASN A 102 17.22 -2.31 0.19
N HIS A 103 16.23 -1.55 -0.25
CA HIS A 103 14.90 -2.10 -0.49
C HIS A 103 14.83 -2.70 -1.90
N GLN A 104 15.24 -3.97 -2.05
CA GLN A 104 15.09 -4.74 -3.29
C GLN A 104 14.04 -5.83 -3.10
N LEU A 105 13.03 -5.82 -3.98
CA LEU A 105 12.12 -6.96 -4.14
C LEU A 105 12.87 -8.06 -4.90
N SER A 106 12.81 -9.30 -4.40
CA SER A 106 13.37 -10.47 -5.07
C SER A 106 12.47 -10.87 -6.24
N PRO A 107 12.99 -11.04 -7.47
CA PRO A 107 12.22 -11.67 -8.54
C PRO A 107 12.08 -13.16 -8.22
N GLU A 108 10.86 -13.65 -8.01
CA GLU A 108 10.59 -15.09 -7.92
C GLU A 108 10.42 -15.68 -9.34
N GLU A 109 10.93 -16.89 -9.58
CA GLU A 109 10.78 -17.63 -10.83
C GLU A 109 9.30 -17.99 -11.06
N GLU A 110 8.72 -17.49 -12.14
CA GLU A 110 7.29 -17.60 -12.43
C GLU A 110 6.94 -18.82 -13.29
N GLY A 111 5.93 -19.60 -12.85
CA GLY A 111 5.24 -20.58 -13.69
C GLY A 111 4.23 -19.89 -14.65
N GLU A 112 3.87 -20.56 -15.77
CA GLU A 112 2.92 -19.99 -16.77
C GLU A 112 1.56 -19.57 -16.19
N ILE A 113 1.02 -20.33 -15.22
CA ILE A 113 -0.26 -20.05 -14.56
C ILE A 113 -0.11 -18.86 -13.63
N GLU A 114 0.98 -18.81 -12.88
CA GLU A 114 1.28 -17.74 -11.93
C GLU A 114 1.48 -16.41 -12.66
N GLY A 115 2.18 -16.42 -13.80
CA GLY A 115 2.32 -15.24 -14.65
C GLY A 115 0.98 -14.70 -15.16
N LYS A 116 0.03 -15.57 -15.54
CA LYS A 116 -1.33 -15.16 -15.92
C LYS A 116 -2.10 -14.55 -14.76
N ILE A 117 -2.03 -15.16 -13.56
CA ILE A 117 -2.70 -14.66 -12.36
C ILE A 117 -2.14 -13.27 -12.01
N ARG A 118 -0.82 -13.12 -11.98
CA ARG A 118 -0.15 -11.85 -11.69
C ARG A 118 -0.60 -10.75 -12.66
N LYS A 119 -0.59 -11.04 -13.96
CA LYS A 119 -1.03 -10.10 -14.97
C LYS A 119 -2.50 -9.69 -14.80
N LEU A 120 -3.41 -10.61 -14.49
CA LEU A 120 -4.81 -10.30 -14.23
C LEU A 120 -4.99 -9.42 -12.99
N LEU A 121 -4.20 -9.68 -11.94
CA LEU A 121 -4.21 -8.82 -10.75
C LEU A 121 -3.68 -7.42 -11.08
N ASP A 122 -2.59 -7.31 -11.83
CA ASP A 122 -1.99 -6.03 -12.23
C ASP A 122 -2.92 -5.21 -13.14
N ASP A 123 -3.57 -5.85 -14.11
CA ASP A 123 -4.41 -5.15 -15.09
C ASP A 123 -5.80 -4.75 -14.55
N HIS A 124 -6.39 -5.55 -13.66
CA HIS A 124 -7.80 -5.40 -13.27
C HIS A 124 -8.03 -5.08 -11.79
N VAL A 125 -7.15 -5.50 -10.90
CA VAL A 125 -7.35 -5.38 -9.46
C VAL A 125 -6.50 -4.25 -8.86
N LYS A 126 -5.24 -4.23 -9.23
CA LYS A 126 -4.24 -3.27 -8.71
C LYS A 126 -4.66 -1.81 -8.85
N PRO A 127 -5.18 -1.34 -10.01
CA PRO A 127 -5.61 0.06 -10.14
C PRO A 127 -6.70 0.46 -9.14
N ALA A 128 -7.67 -0.41 -8.89
CA ALA A 128 -8.75 -0.14 -7.93
C ALA A 128 -8.22 -0.09 -6.49
N VAL A 129 -7.34 -1.02 -6.14
CA VAL A 129 -6.72 -1.09 -4.81
C VAL A 129 -5.81 0.12 -4.55
N GLU A 130 -5.09 0.58 -5.57
CA GLU A 130 -4.25 1.78 -5.48
C GLU A 130 -5.09 3.06 -5.32
N MET A 131 -6.25 3.15 -5.99
CA MET A 131 -7.19 4.25 -5.77
C MET A 131 -7.64 4.33 -4.31
N ASP A 132 -7.83 3.17 -3.68
CA ASP A 132 -8.22 3.06 -2.27
C ASP A 132 -7.05 3.23 -1.28
N GLY A 133 -5.86 3.58 -1.76
CA GLY A 133 -4.68 3.85 -0.93
C GLY A 133 -3.98 2.60 -0.39
N GLY A 134 -4.17 1.46 -1.04
CA GLY A 134 -3.50 0.21 -0.73
C GLY A 134 -2.75 -0.38 -1.91
N ALA A 135 -2.27 -1.60 -1.75
CA ALA A 135 -1.70 -2.41 -2.82
C ALA A 135 -2.08 -3.88 -2.63
N ILE A 136 -2.02 -4.61 -3.74
CA ILE A 136 -2.19 -6.06 -3.77
C ILE A 136 -1.03 -6.67 -4.55
N SER A 137 -0.50 -7.79 -4.06
CA SER A 137 0.51 -8.56 -4.76
C SER A 137 0.19 -10.05 -4.72
N PHE A 138 0.58 -10.74 -5.78
CA PHE A 138 0.55 -12.20 -5.85
C PHE A 138 1.61 -12.79 -4.89
N LYS A 139 1.25 -13.79 -4.12
CA LYS A 139 2.18 -14.51 -3.23
C LYS A 139 2.47 -15.91 -3.73
N SER A 140 1.44 -16.71 -3.94
CA SER A 140 1.60 -18.09 -4.38
C SER A 140 0.33 -18.65 -5.02
N PHE A 141 0.50 -19.72 -5.82
CA PHE A 141 -0.58 -20.56 -6.33
C PHE A 141 -0.27 -22.02 -6.01
N LYS A 142 -1.11 -22.66 -5.20
CA LYS A 142 -0.97 -24.07 -4.82
C LYS A 142 -2.34 -24.73 -4.72
N ASP A 143 -2.47 -25.92 -5.28
CA ASP A 143 -3.67 -26.77 -5.16
C ASP A 143 -4.98 -26.01 -5.50
N GLY A 144 -4.95 -25.16 -6.54
CA GLY A 144 -6.10 -24.34 -6.94
C GLY A 144 -6.32 -23.07 -6.09
N VAL A 145 -5.53 -22.85 -5.05
CA VAL A 145 -5.65 -21.69 -4.16
C VAL A 145 -4.63 -20.63 -4.53
N VAL A 146 -5.10 -19.43 -4.81
CA VAL A 146 -4.27 -18.25 -5.02
C VAL A 146 -4.16 -17.48 -3.71
N THR A 147 -2.95 -17.28 -3.24
CA THR A 147 -2.68 -16.42 -2.08
C THR A 147 -2.21 -15.05 -2.56
N VAL A 148 -2.89 -14.00 -2.10
CA VAL A 148 -2.52 -12.60 -2.35
C VAL A 148 -2.19 -11.89 -1.05
N VAL A 149 -1.26 -10.95 -1.12
CA VAL A 149 -0.91 -10.10 0.02
C VAL A 149 -1.51 -8.72 -0.18
N MET A 150 -2.25 -8.25 0.81
CA MET A 150 -2.82 -6.91 0.82
C MET A 150 -2.02 -5.99 1.73
N LYS A 151 -1.75 -4.77 1.24
CA LYS A 151 -0.95 -3.74 1.93
C LYS A 151 -1.71 -2.43 2.03
N GLY A 152 -1.28 -1.57 2.93
CA GLY A 152 -1.84 -0.24 3.11
C GLY A 152 -3.26 -0.25 3.66
N SER A 153 -4.14 0.65 3.19
CA SER A 153 -5.51 0.80 3.68
C SER A 153 -6.40 -0.44 3.49
N CYS A 154 -6.05 -1.32 2.54
CA CYS A 154 -6.80 -2.55 2.25
C CYS A 154 -6.54 -3.68 3.24
N SER A 155 -5.44 -3.62 4.01
CA SER A 155 -5.15 -4.61 5.04
C SER A 155 -5.71 -4.14 6.40
N GLY A 156 -6.68 -4.86 6.93
CA GLY A 156 -7.28 -4.59 8.25
C GLY A 156 -8.70 -4.00 8.25
N CYS A 157 -9.29 -3.75 7.07
CA CYS A 157 -10.71 -3.40 6.99
C CYS A 157 -11.54 -4.65 6.67
N PRO A 158 -12.31 -5.22 7.61
CA PRO A 158 -13.02 -6.48 7.42
C PRO A 158 -14.01 -6.47 6.25
N SER A 159 -14.69 -5.34 6.03
CA SER A 159 -15.70 -5.19 4.98
C SER A 159 -15.10 -5.08 3.58
N SER A 160 -14.02 -4.33 3.41
CA SER A 160 -13.37 -4.17 2.10
C SER A 160 -12.58 -5.42 1.71
N THR A 161 -11.92 -6.07 2.66
CA THR A 161 -11.17 -7.32 2.41
C THR A 161 -12.08 -8.43 1.91
N PHE A 162 -13.27 -8.60 2.49
CA PHE A 162 -14.22 -9.64 2.07
C PHE A 162 -14.77 -9.39 0.66
N THR A 163 -15.21 -8.17 0.37
CA THR A 163 -15.77 -7.80 -0.94
C THR A 163 -14.70 -7.89 -2.03
N LEU A 164 -13.50 -7.39 -1.76
CA LEU A 164 -12.38 -7.42 -2.70
C LEU A 164 -11.93 -8.85 -2.98
N LYS A 165 -11.80 -9.69 -1.94
CA LYS A 165 -11.48 -11.11 -2.08
C LYS A 165 -12.48 -11.84 -2.97
N ALA A 166 -13.78 -11.67 -2.74
CA ALA A 166 -14.82 -12.28 -3.55
C ALA A 166 -14.79 -11.81 -5.01
N GLY A 167 -14.52 -10.53 -5.25
CA GLY A 167 -14.36 -9.98 -6.59
C GLY A 167 -13.16 -10.57 -7.34
N ILE A 168 -12.01 -10.67 -6.65
CA ILE A 168 -10.79 -11.28 -7.21
C ILE A 168 -11.00 -12.76 -7.51
N GLU A 169 -11.61 -13.50 -6.58
CA GLU A 169 -11.89 -14.92 -6.76
C GLU A 169 -12.78 -15.17 -7.99
N ASN A 170 -13.87 -14.40 -8.14
CA ASN A 170 -14.74 -14.50 -9.30
C ASN A 170 -14.02 -14.16 -10.62
N LEU A 171 -13.18 -13.13 -10.63
CA LEU A 171 -12.37 -12.77 -11.78
C LEU A 171 -11.40 -13.89 -12.16
N LEU A 172 -10.64 -14.39 -11.19
CA LEU A 172 -9.62 -15.41 -11.44
C LEU A 172 -10.25 -16.74 -11.85
N LYS A 173 -11.31 -17.22 -11.20
CA LYS A 173 -12.04 -18.45 -11.60
C LYS A 173 -12.55 -18.39 -13.03
N ARG A 174 -13.00 -17.22 -13.47
CA ARG A 174 -13.50 -17.02 -14.83
C ARG A 174 -12.39 -17.03 -15.88
N MET A 175 -11.23 -16.48 -15.58
CA MET A 175 -10.13 -16.29 -16.51
C MET A 175 -9.06 -17.38 -16.44
N VAL A 176 -8.95 -18.05 -15.30
CA VAL A 176 -8.00 -19.14 -15.01
C VAL A 176 -8.76 -20.30 -14.37
N PRO A 177 -9.25 -21.27 -15.15
CA PRO A 177 -10.10 -22.36 -14.64
C PRO A 177 -9.48 -23.23 -13.55
N GLN A 178 -8.15 -23.16 -13.41
CA GLN A 178 -7.41 -23.89 -12.38
C GLN A 178 -7.51 -23.26 -11.00
N VAL A 179 -8.05 -22.04 -10.90
CA VAL A 179 -8.24 -21.34 -9.62
C VAL A 179 -9.56 -21.78 -8.99
N GLU A 180 -9.49 -22.35 -7.80
CA GLU A 180 -10.64 -22.80 -7.00
C GLU A 180 -10.99 -21.83 -5.88
N ALA A 181 -10.00 -21.16 -5.31
CA ALA A 181 -10.19 -20.19 -4.24
C ALA A 181 -9.13 -19.10 -4.23
N VAL A 182 -9.42 -17.99 -3.55
CA VAL A 182 -8.47 -16.92 -3.28
C VAL A 182 -8.37 -16.71 -1.77
N GLU A 183 -7.17 -16.65 -1.25
CA GLU A 183 -6.87 -16.28 0.13
C GLU A 183 -6.15 -14.94 0.16
N ALA A 184 -6.53 -14.10 1.10
CA ALA A 184 -5.91 -12.80 1.31
C ALA A 184 -5.19 -12.79 2.65
N GLU A 185 -3.91 -12.46 2.62
CA GLU A 185 -3.10 -12.23 3.81
C GLU A 185 -2.83 -10.73 3.95
N ALA A 186 -2.79 -10.25 5.20
CA ALA A 186 -2.29 -8.92 5.53
C ALA A 186 -0.80 -9.01 5.88
N GLU A 187 0.01 -8.15 5.32
CA GLU A 187 1.43 -8.05 5.67
C GLU A 187 1.65 -7.23 6.95
#